data_3f7dd565ae2d5af15ca3f48dac932a93
#
_entry.id   3f7dd565ae2d5af15ca3f48dac932a93
#
_cell.length_a   1.000
_cell.length_b   1.000
_cell.length_c   1.000
_cell.angle_alpha   90.00
_cell.angle_beta   90.00
_cell.angle_gamma   90.00
#
_symmetry.space_group_name_H-M   'P 1'
#
loop_
_entity.id
_entity.type
_entity.pdbx_description
1 polymer ?
#
loop_
_entity_poly.entity_id
_entity_poly.type
_entity_poly.pdbx_seq_one_letter_code
_entity_poly.pdbx_strand_id
1 'polypeptide(L)'
;MRRHTAMRMLLGGFAAAILLAGCGGGGDTPEIQGPAPSGPVSVLAWTPPTTYNDNVVLDPGRDLDYYEIYVRQDANFTDSDLPVIQVAAVAGTLSPDGLTVVRSLVTEFTLELIPSLPAGTQLYVSMRAVGVDQQKSAFMAPLLWDRS
;
A
#
# COMPACT_ATOMS: atom_id res chain seq x y z
N MET A 1 19.98 22.63 -26.84
CA MET A 1 20.15 21.57 -25.83
C MET A 1 18.77 21.07 -25.42
N ARG A 2 18.31 19.96 -26.01
CA ARG A 2 17.03 19.31 -25.64
C ARG A 2 17.30 18.42 -24.44
N ARG A 3 16.76 18.77 -23.28
CA ARG A 3 16.73 17.89 -22.09
C ARG A 3 15.69 16.81 -22.37
N HIS A 4 16.15 15.62 -22.71
CA HIS A 4 15.31 14.42 -22.70
C HIS A 4 15.03 14.11 -21.22
N THR A 5 13.89 14.53 -20.73
CA THR A 5 13.35 14.04 -19.47
C THR A 5 12.95 12.58 -19.72
N ALA A 6 13.83 11.66 -19.38
CA ALA A 6 13.49 10.25 -19.41
C ALA A 6 12.38 10.02 -18.38
N MET A 7 11.20 9.72 -18.87
CA MET A 7 10.03 9.37 -18.07
C MET A 7 10.34 8.03 -17.39
N ARG A 8 10.76 8.09 -16.14
CA ARG A 8 11.01 6.90 -15.32
C ARG A 8 9.67 6.45 -14.75
N MET A 9 9.11 5.39 -15.31
CA MET A 9 7.93 4.74 -14.71
C MET A 9 8.36 3.91 -13.49
N LEU A 10 7.67 4.05 -12.37
CA LEU A 10 7.86 3.24 -11.17
C LEU A 10 7.38 1.80 -11.40
N LEU A 11 8.29 0.83 -11.42
CA LEU A 11 7.96 -0.59 -11.40
C LEU A 11 7.90 -1.05 -9.94
N GLY A 12 6.80 -0.75 -9.31
CA GLY A 12 6.54 -1.28 -7.99
C GLY A 12 5.81 -2.61 -8.14
N GLY A 13 6.53 -3.71 -8.07
CA GLY A 13 5.90 -4.97 -7.73
C GLY A 13 5.45 -4.88 -6.28
N PHE A 14 4.21 -4.50 -6.01
CA PHE A 14 3.65 -4.56 -4.67
C PHE A 14 3.35 -6.01 -4.34
N ALA A 15 4.12 -6.61 -3.46
CA ALA A 15 3.69 -7.79 -2.74
C ALA A 15 2.84 -7.31 -1.55
N ALA A 16 1.53 -7.29 -1.70
CA ALA A 16 0.63 -7.18 -0.56
C ALA A 16 0.67 -8.53 0.15
N ALA A 17 1.37 -8.63 1.25
CA ALA A 17 1.28 -9.79 2.12
C ALA A 17 -0.03 -9.70 2.89
N ILE A 18 -1.11 -10.19 2.29
CA ILE A 18 -2.26 -10.63 3.08
C ILE A 18 -1.86 -11.98 3.63
N LEU A 19 -1.74 -12.08 4.94
CA LEU A 19 -1.73 -13.35 5.63
C LEU A 19 -3.12 -13.99 5.47
N LEU A 20 -3.39 -14.49 4.26
CA LEU A 20 -4.41 -15.51 4.06
C LEU A 20 -3.78 -16.80 4.53
N ALA A 21 -4.24 -17.30 5.67
CA ALA A 21 -4.02 -18.67 6.10
C ALA A 21 -4.56 -19.60 5.02
N GLY A 22 -3.71 -19.97 4.06
CA GLY A 22 -3.93 -20.97 3.04
C GLY A 22 -3.48 -22.32 3.58
N CYS A 23 -4.41 -23.22 3.76
CA CYS A 23 -4.24 -24.61 4.15
C CYS A 23 -3.35 -25.36 3.15
N GLY A 24 -2.33 -26.09 3.63
CA GLY A 24 -1.55 -27.03 2.81
C GLY A 24 -0.37 -27.66 3.51
N GLY A 25 -0.59 -28.70 4.29
CA GLY A 25 0.23 -29.92 4.40
C GLY A 25 1.62 -29.89 5.00
N GLY A 26 1.77 -30.34 6.23
CA GLY A 26 2.89 -31.17 6.70
C GLY A 26 4.05 -30.46 7.39
N GLY A 27 4.02 -30.42 8.72
CA GLY A 27 5.16 -30.10 9.56
C GLY A 27 4.73 -29.50 10.89
N ASP A 28 4.83 -30.27 11.95
CA ASP A 28 4.44 -29.92 13.32
C ASP A 28 5.20 -28.71 13.88
N THR A 29 4.63 -27.53 13.72
CA THR A 29 4.86 -26.39 14.60
C THR A 29 3.49 -25.81 14.94
N PRO A 30 3.19 -25.50 16.22
CA PRO A 30 1.92 -24.92 16.59
C PRO A 30 1.84 -23.49 16.02
N GLU A 31 1.22 -23.40 14.84
CA GLU A 31 0.84 -22.13 14.25
C GLU A 31 -0.31 -21.58 15.08
N ILE A 32 -0.06 -20.49 15.80
CA ILE A 32 -1.12 -19.74 16.46
C ILE A 32 -1.93 -19.09 15.34
N GLN A 33 -2.92 -19.83 14.84
CA GLN A 33 -3.91 -19.28 13.93
C GLN A 33 -4.80 -18.35 14.76
N GLY A 34 -4.50 -17.06 14.70
CA GLY A 34 -5.47 -16.06 15.08
C GLY A 34 -6.71 -16.18 14.19
N PRO A 35 -7.92 -15.89 14.69
CA PRO A 35 -9.12 -15.91 13.88
C PRO A 35 -8.93 -14.96 12.68
N ALA A 36 -9.40 -15.40 11.49
CA ALA A 36 -9.40 -14.54 10.31
C ALA A 36 -10.07 -13.20 10.67
N PRO A 37 -9.50 -12.05 10.29
CA PRO A 37 -10.11 -10.76 10.57
C PRO A 37 -11.49 -10.73 9.92
N SER A 38 -12.53 -10.81 10.75
CA SER A 38 -13.92 -10.70 10.35
C SER A 38 -14.46 -9.38 10.87
N GLY A 39 -15.09 -8.60 10.00
CA GLY A 39 -15.72 -7.34 10.37
C GLY A 39 -15.16 -6.12 9.62
N PRO A 40 -15.67 -4.92 9.90
CA PRO A 40 -15.38 -3.70 9.14
C PRO A 40 -13.96 -3.15 9.36
N VAL A 41 -13.22 -3.65 10.33
CA VAL A 41 -11.83 -3.24 10.61
C VAL A 41 -10.87 -4.11 9.83
N SER A 42 -10.18 -3.52 8.87
CA SER A 42 -9.19 -4.24 8.06
C SER A 42 -7.92 -3.41 7.90
N VAL A 43 -6.79 -4.07 8.03
CA VAL A 43 -5.48 -3.44 7.80
C VAL A 43 -5.01 -3.82 6.40
N LEU A 44 -4.74 -2.83 5.57
CA LEU A 44 -4.01 -2.98 4.33
C LEU A 44 -2.53 -2.89 4.63
N ALA A 45 -1.78 -3.96 4.37
CA ALA A 45 -0.33 -3.99 4.54
C ALA A 45 0.37 -4.18 3.19
N TRP A 46 1.56 -3.60 3.03
CA TRP A 46 2.33 -3.68 1.79
C TRP A 46 3.83 -3.64 2.00
N THR A 47 4.56 -4.07 0.99
CA THR A 47 6.01 -3.88 0.89
C THR A 47 6.28 -2.70 -0.05
N PRO A 48 7.01 -1.67 0.41
CA PRO A 48 7.40 -0.55 -0.45
C PRO A 48 8.20 -1.02 -1.67
N PRO A 49 8.03 -0.39 -2.85
CA PRO A 49 8.84 -0.69 -4.01
C PRO A 49 10.30 -0.28 -3.77
N THR A 50 11.21 -1.09 -4.25
CA THR A 50 12.67 -0.88 -4.14
C THR A 50 13.35 -0.65 -5.50
N THR A 51 12.58 -0.65 -6.58
CA THR A 51 13.08 -0.41 -7.93
C THR A 51 12.08 0.40 -8.74
N TYR A 52 12.60 1.17 -9.68
CA TYR A 52 11.84 1.80 -10.76
C TYR A 52 11.58 0.82 -11.90
N ASN A 53 10.75 1.21 -12.89
CA ASN A 53 10.44 0.38 -14.07
C ASN A 53 11.66 0.05 -14.93
N ASP A 54 12.69 0.85 -14.90
CA ASP A 54 13.96 0.66 -15.58
C ASP A 54 14.97 -0.15 -14.77
N ASN A 55 14.53 -0.78 -13.67
CA ASN A 55 15.33 -1.54 -12.69
C ASN A 55 16.38 -0.69 -11.96
N VAL A 56 16.30 0.62 -12.01
CA VAL A 56 17.12 1.49 -11.16
C VAL A 56 16.65 1.34 -9.71
N VAL A 57 17.60 1.26 -8.78
CA VAL A 57 17.31 1.14 -7.34
C VAL A 57 16.56 2.39 -6.86
N LEU A 58 15.50 2.15 -6.10
CA LEU A 58 14.69 3.17 -5.44
C LEU A 58 14.89 3.02 -3.93
N ASP A 59 15.18 4.12 -3.26
CA ASP A 59 15.18 4.21 -1.79
C ASP A 59 13.79 4.66 -1.32
N PRO A 60 12.95 3.75 -0.75
CA PRO A 60 11.60 4.13 -0.35
C PRO A 60 11.53 5.28 0.66
N GLY A 61 12.55 5.40 1.53
CA GLY A 61 12.61 6.45 2.55
C GLY A 61 12.93 7.85 2.01
N ARG A 62 13.42 7.94 0.77
CA ARG A 62 13.86 9.18 0.13
C ARG A 62 13.11 9.49 -1.15
N ASP A 63 12.84 8.46 -1.96
CA ASP A 63 12.36 8.62 -3.33
C ASP A 63 10.83 8.49 -3.43
N LEU A 64 10.16 7.98 -2.37
CA LEU A 64 8.70 7.97 -2.28
C LEU A 64 8.18 9.16 -1.47
N ASP A 65 7.07 9.72 -1.92
CA ASP A 65 6.34 10.81 -1.26
C ASP A 65 5.15 10.26 -0.46
N TYR A 66 4.23 9.57 -1.15
CA TYR A 66 3.04 9.01 -0.52
C TYR A 66 2.50 7.80 -1.30
N TYR A 67 1.51 7.14 -0.69
CA TYR A 67 0.69 6.11 -1.33
C TYR A 67 -0.72 6.66 -1.55
N GLU A 68 -1.29 6.36 -2.71
CA GLU A 68 -2.70 6.59 -3.03
C GLU A 68 -3.47 5.31 -2.81
N ILE A 69 -4.51 5.35 -1.98
CA ILE A 69 -5.42 4.22 -1.76
C ILE A 69 -6.73 4.50 -2.48
N TYR A 70 -7.20 3.49 -3.20
CA TYR A 70 -8.40 3.53 -4.02
C TYR A 70 -9.38 2.47 -3.54
N VAL A 71 -10.68 2.81 -3.51
CA VAL A 71 -11.75 1.89 -3.13
C VAL A 71 -12.89 1.98 -4.13
N ARG A 72 -13.35 0.83 -4.62
CA ARG A 72 -14.44 0.72 -5.60
C ARG A 72 -15.37 -0.45 -5.28
N GLN A 73 -16.53 -0.48 -5.94
CA GLN A 73 -17.45 -1.61 -5.94
C GLN A 73 -17.04 -2.72 -6.91
N ASP A 74 -16.09 -2.47 -7.80
CA ASP A 74 -15.55 -3.42 -8.77
C ASP A 74 -14.01 -3.38 -8.79
N ALA A 75 -13.39 -4.39 -9.37
CA ALA A 75 -11.93 -4.56 -9.39
C ALA A 75 -11.23 -3.78 -10.54
N ASN A 76 -11.96 -2.96 -11.33
CA ASN A 76 -11.41 -2.32 -12.52
C ASN A 76 -10.88 -0.92 -12.21
N PHE A 77 -9.70 -0.81 -11.64
CA PHE A 77 -9.03 0.46 -11.37
C PHE A 77 -8.37 1.02 -12.62
N THR A 78 -8.53 2.33 -12.83
CA THR A 78 -8.01 3.07 -13.98
C THR A 78 -7.32 4.36 -13.55
N ASP A 79 -6.51 4.94 -14.44
CA ASP A 79 -5.83 6.21 -14.17
C ASP A 79 -6.77 7.41 -14.00
N SER A 80 -8.04 7.27 -14.36
CA SER A 80 -9.08 8.27 -14.12
C SER A 80 -9.75 8.18 -12.76
N ASP A 81 -9.51 7.12 -12.00
CA ASP A 81 -10.03 7.00 -10.64
C ASP A 81 -9.33 7.97 -9.69
N LEU A 82 -10.08 8.50 -8.74
CA LEU A 82 -9.54 9.37 -7.71
C LEU A 82 -9.23 8.54 -6.45
N PRO A 83 -8.09 8.79 -5.79
CA PRO A 83 -7.79 8.14 -4.53
C PRO A 83 -8.77 8.60 -3.45
N VAL A 84 -9.19 7.69 -2.59
CA VAL A 84 -10.03 8.01 -1.42
C VAL A 84 -9.22 8.60 -0.28
N ILE A 85 -7.93 8.29 -0.21
CA ILE A 85 -6.99 8.84 0.75
C ILE A 85 -5.55 8.76 0.23
N GLN A 86 -4.71 9.67 0.72
CA GLN A 86 -3.25 9.65 0.52
C GLN A 86 -2.58 9.41 1.88
N VAL A 87 -1.61 8.51 1.90
CA VAL A 87 -0.87 8.12 3.10
C VAL A 87 0.61 8.38 2.86
N ALA A 88 1.25 9.20 3.70
CA ALA A 88 2.67 9.50 3.57
C ALA A 88 3.52 8.22 3.54
N ALA A 89 4.53 8.17 2.66
CA ALA A 89 5.42 7.01 2.58
C ALA A 89 6.34 6.88 3.80
N VAL A 90 6.59 8.00 4.49
CA VAL A 90 7.45 8.05 5.68
C VAL A 90 6.72 8.79 6.80
N ALA A 91 6.67 8.18 7.97
CA ALA A 91 6.19 8.80 9.19
C ALA A 91 7.36 9.21 10.09
N GLY A 92 7.23 10.37 10.74
CA GLY A 92 8.16 10.84 11.75
C GLY A 92 7.56 10.68 13.15
N THR A 93 8.27 10.01 14.04
CA THR A 93 7.90 9.90 15.46
C THR A 93 9.00 10.50 16.33
N LEU A 94 8.62 11.21 17.40
CA LEU A 94 9.60 11.65 18.38
C LEU A 94 10.15 10.43 19.13
N SER A 95 11.48 10.41 19.29
CA SER A 95 12.12 9.42 20.15
C SER A 95 11.69 9.61 21.61
N PRO A 96 11.84 8.59 22.47
CA PRO A 96 11.43 8.67 23.87
C PRO A 96 12.06 9.80 24.66
N ASP A 97 13.23 10.30 24.23
CA ASP A 97 13.91 11.46 24.83
C ASP A 97 13.32 12.82 24.38
N GLY A 98 12.41 12.82 23.40
CA GLY A 98 11.76 14.00 22.87
C GLY A 98 12.69 14.95 22.05
N LEU A 99 13.92 14.52 21.77
CA LEU A 99 14.94 15.38 21.15
C LEU A 99 15.17 15.07 19.67
N THR A 100 14.87 13.86 19.24
CA THR A 100 15.10 13.40 17.86
C THR A 100 13.83 12.91 17.20
N VAL A 101 13.70 13.14 15.88
CA VAL A 101 12.63 12.57 15.06
C VAL A 101 13.19 11.33 14.38
N VAL A 102 12.60 10.17 14.71
CA VAL A 102 12.87 8.90 14.03
C VAL A 102 11.92 8.79 12.84
N ARG A 103 12.47 8.61 11.65
CA ARG A 103 11.69 8.39 10.43
C ARG A 103 11.58 6.89 10.15
N SER A 104 10.37 6.42 9.88
CA SER A 104 10.08 5.03 9.52
C SER A 104 9.21 4.96 8.27
N LEU A 105 9.40 3.92 7.47
CA LEU A 105 8.52 3.65 6.34
C LEU A 105 7.12 3.28 6.85
N VAL A 106 6.11 3.81 6.18
CA VAL A 106 4.71 3.41 6.40
C VAL A 106 4.43 2.22 5.49
N THR A 107 4.06 1.09 6.10
CA THR A 107 3.84 -0.19 5.42
C THR A 107 2.47 -0.79 5.67
N GLU A 108 1.60 -0.06 6.39
CA GLU A 108 0.24 -0.48 6.69
C GLU A 108 -0.69 0.72 6.86
N PHE A 109 -1.98 0.49 6.65
CA PHE A 109 -3.04 1.47 6.86
C PHE A 109 -4.34 0.78 7.25
N THR A 110 -5.03 1.32 8.26
CA THR A 110 -6.32 0.82 8.72
C THR A 110 -7.44 1.40 7.85
N LEU A 111 -8.09 0.55 7.06
CA LEU A 111 -9.06 0.96 6.03
C LEU A 111 -10.30 1.66 6.59
N GLU A 112 -10.69 1.38 7.83
CA GLU A 112 -11.82 2.06 8.49
C GLU A 112 -11.57 3.55 8.75
N LEU A 113 -10.31 4.00 8.69
CA LEU A 113 -9.96 5.42 8.80
C LEU A 113 -10.25 6.22 7.53
N ILE A 114 -10.69 5.57 6.45
CA ILE A 114 -11.09 6.24 5.21
C ILE A 114 -12.40 7.02 5.49
N PRO A 115 -12.41 8.35 5.30
CA PRO A 115 -13.53 9.19 5.75
C PRO A 115 -14.80 9.01 4.93
N SER A 116 -14.69 8.55 3.69
CA SER A 116 -15.82 8.36 2.79
C SER A 116 -15.59 7.15 1.91
N LEU A 117 -16.52 6.21 1.95
CA LEU A 117 -16.46 4.96 1.21
C LEU A 117 -17.66 4.82 0.26
N PRO A 118 -17.52 4.13 -0.87
CA PRO A 118 -18.65 3.71 -1.68
C PRO A 118 -19.62 2.86 -0.85
N ALA A 119 -20.89 2.88 -1.24
CA ALA A 119 -21.90 2.01 -0.62
C ALA A 119 -21.60 0.55 -0.88
N GLY A 120 -21.98 -0.33 0.06
CA GLY A 120 -21.82 -1.76 -0.06
C GLY A 120 -20.98 -2.37 1.05
N THR A 121 -21.14 -3.70 1.21
CA THR A 121 -20.39 -4.50 2.18
C THR A 121 -19.17 -5.17 1.55
N GLN A 122 -19.17 -5.35 0.23
CA GLN A 122 -18.03 -5.87 -0.52
C GLN A 122 -17.45 -4.78 -1.41
N LEU A 123 -16.24 -4.38 -1.13
CA LEU A 123 -15.50 -3.35 -1.85
C LEU A 123 -14.16 -3.93 -2.32
N TYR A 124 -13.61 -3.34 -3.37
CA TYR A 124 -12.27 -3.64 -3.83
C TYR A 124 -11.34 -2.51 -3.45
N VAL A 125 -10.16 -2.86 -2.97
CA VAL A 125 -9.10 -1.93 -2.58
C VAL A 125 -7.91 -2.15 -3.47
N SER A 126 -7.32 -1.07 -3.94
CA SER A 126 -6.03 -1.05 -4.62
C SER A 126 -5.22 0.15 -4.18
N MET A 127 -3.96 0.18 -4.51
CA MET A 127 -3.08 1.30 -4.18
C MET A 127 -1.99 1.52 -5.21
N ARG A 128 -1.40 2.71 -5.19
CA ARG A 128 -0.23 3.09 -5.99
C ARG A 128 0.77 3.81 -5.10
N ALA A 129 2.06 3.62 -5.36
CA ALA A 129 3.11 4.47 -4.81
C ALA A 129 3.30 5.69 -5.71
N VAL A 130 3.55 6.83 -5.10
CA VAL A 130 3.86 8.08 -5.79
C VAL A 130 5.24 8.56 -5.34
N GLY A 131 6.11 8.78 -6.31
CA GLY A 131 7.46 9.28 -6.07
C GLY A 131 7.47 10.79 -5.81
N VAL A 132 8.57 11.27 -5.23
CA VAL A 132 8.82 12.72 -5.06
C VAL A 132 8.85 13.47 -6.40
N ASP A 133 9.09 12.77 -7.49
CA ASP A 133 9.01 13.26 -8.88
C ASP A 133 7.59 13.19 -9.47
N GLN A 134 6.60 12.84 -8.64
CA GLN A 134 5.17 12.68 -8.99
C GLN A 134 4.90 11.54 -9.99
N GLN A 135 5.84 10.64 -10.20
CA GLN A 135 5.59 9.41 -10.96
C GLN A 135 4.84 8.40 -10.12
N LYS A 136 3.88 7.71 -10.74
CA LYS A 136 3.03 6.71 -10.09
C LYS A 136 3.44 5.30 -10.52
N SER A 137 3.41 4.38 -9.57
CA SER A 137 3.53 2.95 -9.86
C SER A 137 2.30 2.44 -10.63
N ALA A 138 2.35 1.22 -11.12
CA ALA A 138 1.14 0.48 -11.48
C ALA A 138 0.24 0.30 -10.26
N PHE A 139 -1.04 0.03 -10.49
CA PHE A 139 -1.95 -0.37 -9.42
C PHE A 139 -1.51 -1.71 -8.81
N MET A 140 -1.61 -1.81 -7.50
CA MET A 140 -1.58 -3.09 -6.80
C MET A 140 -2.72 -3.98 -7.30
N ALA A 141 -2.54 -5.30 -7.33
CA ALA A 141 -3.64 -6.23 -7.61
C ALA A 141 -4.81 -5.94 -6.65
N PRO A 142 -6.05 -5.80 -7.19
CA PRO A 142 -7.20 -5.48 -6.38
C PRO A 142 -7.46 -6.54 -5.32
N LEU A 143 -7.75 -6.09 -4.11
CA LEU A 143 -8.09 -6.94 -2.97
C LEU A 143 -9.56 -6.77 -2.63
N LEU A 144 -10.26 -7.88 -2.43
CA LEU A 144 -11.63 -7.85 -1.93
C LEU A 144 -11.61 -7.51 -0.43
N TRP A 145 -12.31 -6.45 -0.05
CA TRP A 145 -12.55 -6.06 1.34
C TRP A 145 -14.01 -6.34 1.68
N ASP A 146 -14.23 -7.40 2.47
CA ASP A 146 -15.55 -7.76 2.97
C ASP A 146 -15.77 -7.08 4.33
N ARG A 147 -16.77 -6.23 4.38
CA ARG A 147 -17.16 -5.42 5.55
C ARG A 147 -18.41 -5.95 6.24
N SER A 148 -18.91 -7.13 5.83
CA SER A 148 -20.10 -7.74 6.44
C SER A 148 -19.89 -8.25 7.87
#